data_c03fc930a71f386f003f86560d3997aa
#
_entry.id   c03fc930a71f386f003f86560d3997aa
#
_cell.length_a   1.000
_cell.length_b   1.000
_cell.length_c   1.000
_cell.angle_alpha   90.00
_cell.angle_beta   90.00
_cell.angle_gamma   90.00
#
_symmetry.space_group_name_H-M   'P 1'
#
loop_
_entity.id
_entity.type
_entity.pdbx_description
1 polymer ?
#
loop_
_entity_poly.entity_id
_entity_poly.type
_entity_poly.pdbx_seq_one_letter_code
_entity_poly.pdbx_strand_id
1 'polypeptide(L)'
;MKTQIRNVSVVPEGDGVQVKRLFPMMGFMNVDPFVLWDHFDIGAGHGFPDHPHRGFEAITYMFDGGMNHKDNLGNESFVSAGGAQRFTAGSGLVHSEMPAQQGSSNGIQLWINLPKKLKTINPSYQQINADEFPVNKLNGGQAKIIVGEGSQLKLNTEVIYQHVNLQDNENYKLEIKSNMRGLVYVMQGDLSINNQVVKKDQACFIEHAQLLEFISNGQTEFMICFGQPSGEEIYQHGPFVD
;
A
#
# COMPACT_ATOMS: atom_id res chain seq x y z
N MET A 1 -10.45 14.21 15.19
CA MET A 1 -10.20 12.98 14.43
C MET A 1 -11.53 12.44 13.96
N LYS A 2 -11.64 12.11 12.67
CA LYS A 2 -12.81 11.42 12.07
C LYS A 2 -12.34 10.04 11.65
N THR A 3 -13.12 9.01 11.97
CA THR A 3 -12.77 7.61 11.66
C THR A 3 -13.94 6.89 11.02
N GLN A 4 -13.63 5.91 10.16
CA GLN A 4 -14.58 4.98 9.57
C GLN A 4 -13.92 3.61 9.43
N ILE A 5 -14.51 2.56 9.99
CA ILE A 5 -14.05 1.18 9.79
C ILE A 5 -14.78 0.56 8.59
N ARG A 6 -14.02 -0.14 7.75
CA ARG A 6 -14.55 -0.92 6.62
C ARG A 6 -13.88 -2.29 6.57
N ASN A 7 -14.65 -3.29 6.15
CA ASN A 7 -14.12 -4.60 5.78
C ASN A 7 -13.56 -4.55 4.34
N VAL A 8 -12.63 -5.44 4.05
CA VAL A 8 -12.24 -5.73 2.67
C VAL A 8 -13.38 -6.43 1.93
N SER A 9 -13.37 -6.32 0.61
CA SER A 9 -14.21 -7.11 -0.29
C SER A 9 -13.30 -7.99 -1.16
N VAL A 10 -13.65 -9.26 -1.29
CA VAL A 10 -12.94 -10.16 -2.21
C VAL A 10 -13.48 -9.93 -3.62
N VAL A 11 -12.60 -9.55 -4.53
CA VAL A 11 -12.96 -9.26 -5.93
C VAL A 11 -11.97 -9.94 -6.88
N PRO A 12 -12.43 -10.34 -8.10
CA PRO A 12 -11.53 -10.83 -9.13
C PRO A 12 -10.70 -9.68 -9.70
N GLU A 13 -9.43 -9.97 -10.01
CA GLU A 13 -8.50 -9.03 -10.63
C GLU A 13 -7.49 -9.82 -11.48
N GLY A 14 -6.87 -9.15 -12.48
CA GLY A 14 -5.86 -9.79 -13.33
C GLY A 14 -6.31 -11.08 -14.00
N ASP A 15 -5.38 -12.02 -14.22
CA ASP A 15 -5.65 -13.35 -14.75
C ASP A 15 -5.69 -14.39 -13.64
N GLY A 16 -6.92 -14.82 -13.27
CA GLY A 16 -7.17 -15.85 -12.25
C GLY A 16 -6.84 -15.43 -10.81
N VAL A 17 -6.68 -14.14 -10.54
CA VAL A 17 -6.36 -13.59 -9.21
C VAL A 17 -7.63 -13.16 -8.48
N GLN A 18 -7.64 -13.34 -7.17
CA GLN A 18 -8.59 -12.70 -6.26
C GLN A 18 -7.82 -11.82 -5.27
N VAL A 19 -8.34 -10.61 -5.03
CA VAL A 19 -7.73 -9.66 -4.10
C VAL A 19 -8.73 -9.25 -3.02
N LYS A 20 -8.20 -8.92 -1.84
CA LYS A 20 -8.95 -8.26 -0.77
C LYS A 20 -8.85 -6.75 -0.98
N ARG A 21 -9.88 -6.15 -1.58
CA ARG A 21 -9.93 -4.73 -1.96
C ARG A 21 -10.60 -3.88 -0.90
N LEU A 22 -10.00 -2.73 -0.59
CA LEU A 22 -10.63 -1.67 0.21
C LEU A 22 -11.28 -0.61 -0.68
N PHE A 23 -10.59 -0.19 -1.72
CA PHE A 23 -11.06 0.72 -2.77
C PHE A 23 -10.25 0.50 -4.07
N PRO A 24 -10.79 0.84 -5.25
CA PRO A 24 -12.11 1.41 -5.51
C PRO A 24 -13.24 0.39 -5.37
N MET A 25 -14.31 0.81 -4.73
CA MET A 25 -15.56 0.04 -4.58
C MET A 25 -16.75 0.98 -4.85
N MET A 26 -17.90 0.42 -5.25
CA MET A 26 -19.10 1.22 -5.48
C MET A 26 -19.46 2.06 -4.24
N GLY A 27 -19.55 3.38 -4.42
CA GLY A 27 -19.79 4.33 -3.32
C GLY A 27 -18.57 4.65 -2.45
N PHE A 28 -17.37 4.11 -2.78
CA PHE A 28 -16.13 4.42 -2.10
C PHE A 28 -14.93 4.26 -3.06
N MET A 29 -14.76 5.24 -3.92
CA MET A 29 -13.82 5.14 -5.04
C MET A 29 -12.36 5.39 -4.65
N ASN A 30 -12.12 6.28 -3.70
CA ASN A 30 -10.76 6.65 -3.30
C ASN A 30 -10.74 7.31 -1.92
N VAL A 31 -9.53 7.48 -1.39
CA VAL A 31 -9.19 8.28 -0.20
C VAL A 31 -8.00 9.15 -0.58
N ASP A 32 -8.24 10.28 -1.25
CA ASP A 32 -7.18 11.15 -1.78
C ASP A 32 -6.00 11.28 -0.79
N PRO A 33 -4.74 10.91 -1.15
CA PRO A 33 -4.30 10.67 -2.53
C PRO A 33 -4.40 9.20 -3.00
N PHE A 34 -4.95 8.28 -2.22
CA PHE A 34 -4.96 6.85 -2.51
C PHE A 34 -6.16 6.47 -3.38
N VAL A 35 -5.91 5.72 -4.47
CA VAL A 35 -6.91 5.37 -5.48
C VAL A 35 -7.11 3.86 -5.66
N LEU A 36 -6.20 3.02 -5.13
CA LEU A 36 -6.38 1.58 -5.05
C LEU A 36 -5.64 1.03 -3.84
N TRP A 37 -6.28 0.08 -3.15
CA TRP A 37 -5.68 -0.78 -2.14
C TRP A 37 -6.15 -2.21 -2.34
N ASP A 38 -5.24 -3.09 -2.76
CA ASP A 38 -5.46 -4.51 -2.94
C ASP A 38 -4.44 -5.32 -2.16
N HIS A 39 -4.92 -6.17 -1.25
CA HIS A 39 -4.11 -7.20 -0.61
C HIS A 39 -4.32 -8.50 -1.39
N PHE A 40 -3.28 -8.96 -2.08
CA PHE A 40 -3.30 -10.12 -2.95
C PHE A 40 -2.59 -11.33 -2.32
N ASP A 41 -3.04 -12.52 -2.72
CA ASP A 41 -2.35 -13.80 -2.52
C ASP A 41 -2.48 -14.58 -3.82
N ILE A 42 -1.40 -14.64 -4.60
CA ILE A 42 -1.42 -15.10 -5.99
C ILE A 42 -0.63 -16.40 -6.09
N GLY A 43 -1.31 -17.48 -6.49
CA GLY A 43 -0.67 -18.75 -6.82
C GLY A 43 0.12 -18.71 -8.12
N ALA A 44 1.08 -19.61 -8.25
CA ALA A 44 1.87 -19.76 -9.48
C ALA A 44 0.96 -19.99 -10.71
N GLY A 45 1.31 -19.36 -11.83
CA GLY A 45 0.56 -19.45 -13.08
C GLY A 45 -0.56 -18.44 -13.27
N HIS A 46 -0.87 -17.63 -12.25
CA HIS A 46 -1.78 -16.49 -12.31
C HIS A 46 -0.99 -15.19 -12.21
N GLY A 47 -1.62 -14.03 -12.39
CA GLY A 47 -0.94 -12.76 -12.23
C GLY A 47 -1.51 -11.64 -13.09
N PHE A 48 -0.65 -10.69 -13.41
CA PHE A 48 -1.01 -9.49 -14.19
C PHE A 48 -0.12 -9.43 -15.44
N PRO A 49 -0.58 -10.00 -16.58
CA PRO A 49 0.11 -9.88 -17.88
C PRO A 49 0.23 -8.42 -18.32
N ASP A 50 0.92 -8.15 -19.41
CA ASP A 50 1.15 -6.80 -19.93
C ASP A 50 -0.12 -5.96 -19.97
N HIS A 51 -0.11 -4.85 -19.25
CA HIS A 51 -1.23 -3.91 -19.14
C HIS A 51 -0.72 -2.46 -18.97
N PRO A 52 -1.50 -1.47 -19.45
CA PRO A 52 -1.08 -0.07 -19.40
C PRO A 52 -1.52 0.62 -18.11
N HIS A 53 -0.77 1.67 -17.72
CA HIS A 53 -1.12 2.59 -16.64
C HIS A 53 -0.79 4.04 -16.99
N ARG A 54 -1.52 5.00 -16.39
CA ARG A 54 -1.28 6.44 -16.54
C ARG A 54 -1.81 7.21 -15.33
N GLY A 55 -1.08 8.28 -14.95
CA GLY A 55 -1.55 9.34 -14.07
C GLY A 55 -1.43 9.06 -12.56
N PHE A 56 -0.72 8.04 -12.14
CA PHE A 56 -0.52 7.68 -10.73
C PHE A 56 0.86 7.05 -10.48
N GLU A 57 1.17 6.83 -9.22
CA GLU A 57 2.29 6.00 -8.76
C GLU A 57 1.74 4.76 -8.07
N ALA A 58 2.41 3.64 -8.19
CA ALA A 58 2.05 2.44 -7.46
C ALA A 58 3.23 1.87 -6.66
N ILE A 59 2.91 1.29 -5.51
CA ILE A 59 3.84 0.51 -4.69
C ILE A 59 3.29 -0.91 -4.60
N THR A 60 4.13 -1.90 -4.94
CA THR A 60 3.92 -3.31 -4.61
C THR A 60 4.84 -3.65 -3.46
N TYR A 61 4.30 -3.95 -2.28
CA TYR A 61 5.07 -4.40 -1.11
C TYR A 61 4.79 -5.88 -0.85
N MET A 62 5.84 -6.70 -0.75
CA MET A 62 5.74 -8.14 -0.62
C MET A 62 5.85 -8.58 0.85
N PHE A 63 4.91 -9.42 1.31
CA PHE A 63 4.99 -10.09 2.61
C PHE A 63 5.66 -11.45 2.49
N ASP A 64 5.30 -12.21 1.43
CA ASP A 64 5.82 -13.54 1.18
C ASP A 64 5.96 -13.81 -0.32
N GLY A 65 6.80 -14.80 -0.68
CA GLY A 65 7.08 -15.13 -2.08
C GLY A 65 7.87 -14.03 -2.79
N GLY A 66 7.38 -13.59 -3.92
CA GLY A 66 8.00 -12.53 -4.72
C GLY A 66 7.24 -12.21 -5.99
N MET A 67 7.60 -11.08 -6.61
CA MET A 67 6.95 -10.56 -7.83
C MET A 67 7.99 -10.25 -8.89
N ASN A 68 7.84 -10.84 -10.07
CA ASN A 68 8.59 -10.47 -11.28
C ASN A 68 7.91 -9.26 -11.91
N HIS A 69 8.67 -8.20 -12.12
CA HIS A 69 8.25 -7.00 -12.83
C HIS A 69 8.99 -6.90 -14.16
N LYS A 70 8.26 -6.52 -15.20
CA LYS A 70 8.83 -6.15 -16.50
C LYS A 70 8.05 -4.98 -17.07
N ASP A 71 8.74 -4.00 -17.65
CA ASP A 71 8.10 -2.81 -18.21
C ASP A 71 8.68 -2.39 -19.58
N ASN A 72 7.97 -1.49 -20.24
CA ASN A 72 8.39 -0.93 -21.54
C ASN A 72 9.51 0.12 -21.44
N LEU A 73 10.03 0.41 -20.23
CA LEU A 73 11.22 1.22 -20.01
C LEU A 73 12.49 0.37 -20.06
N GLY A 74 12.34 -0.97 -20.12
CA GLY A 74 13.46 -1.92 -20.11
C GLY A 74 13.85 -2.41 -18.72
N ASN A 75 13.07 -2.12 -17.68
CA ASN A 75 13.28 -2.72 -16.37
C ASN A 75 12.77 -4.16 -16.37
N GLU A 76 13.57 -5.05 -15.79
CA GLU A 76 13.22 -6.44 -15.50
C GLU A 76 13.82 -6.79 -14.14
N SER A 77 12.99 -7.18 -13.20
CA SER A 77 13.41 -7.35 -11.80
C SER A 77 12.54 -8.35 -11.05
N PHE A 78 13.06 -8.84 -9.92
CA PHE A 78 12.33 -9.67 -8.99
C PHE A 78 12.36 -9.05 -7.60
N VAL A 79 11.19 -8.76 -7.05
CA VAL A 79 11.01 -8.23 -5.69
C VAL A 79 10.69 -9.39 -4.78
N SER A 80 11.57 -9.70 -3.82
CA SER A 80 11.37 -10.76 -2.83
C SER A 80 10.58 -10.29 -1.60
N ALA A 81 10.20 -11.24 -0.75
CA ALA A 81 9.51 -10.97 0.51
C ALA A 81 10.23 -9.89 1.35
N GLY A 82 9.46 -8.99 1.93
CA GLY A 82 9.91 -7.82 2.69
C GLY A 82 10.45 -6.67 1.86
N GLY A 83 10.61 -6.85 0.53
CA GLY A 83 10.98 -5.82 -0.42
C GLY A 83 9.77 -5.08 -1.00
N ALA A 84 10.03 -3.99 -1.71
CA ALA A 84 9.01 -3.26 -2.46
C ALA A 84 9.54 -2.76 -3.80
N GLN A 85 8.64 -2.59 -4.74
CA GLN A 85 8.85 -1.84 -5.95
C GLN A 85 7.89 -0.66 -6.03
N ARG A 86 8.30 0.38 -6.73
CA ARG A 86 7.49 1.53 -7.08
C ARG A 86 7.64 1.82 -8.55
N PHE A 87 6.54 2.03 -9.25
CA PHE A 87 6.57 2.71 -10.53
C PHE A 87 5.78 4.01 -10.48
N THR A 88 6.27 5.01 -11.21
CA THR A 88 5.51 6.20 -11.57
C THR A 88 4.99 5.97 -12.99
N ALA A 89 3.68 5.86 -13.15
CA ALA A 89 3.11 5.69 -14.49
C ALA A 89 3.17 7.01 -15.29
N GLY A 90 2.93 8.14 -14.63
CA GLY A 90 3.06 9.47 -15.26
C GLY A 90 2.29 9.56 -16.57
N SER A 91 2.99 9.90 -17.67
CA SER A 91 2.41 10.02 -19.02
C SER A 91 2.01 8.68 -19.65
N GLY A 92 2.48 7.56 -19.13
CA GLY A 92 2.11 6.20 -19.58
C GLY A 92 3.23 5.19 -19.37
N LEU A 93 2.84 4.02 -18.88
CA LEU A 93 3.70 2.84 -18.67
C LEU A 93 2.92 1.60 -19.08
N VAL A 94 3.59 0.63 -19.67
CA VAL A 94 3.07 -0.74 -19.86
C VAL A 94 3.97 -1.68 -19.10
N HIS A 95 3.39 -2.53 -18.26
CA HIS A 95 4.15 -3.50 -17.47
C HIS A 95 3.38 -4.79 -17.24
N SER A 96 4.10 -5.79 -16.73
CA SER A 96 3.55 -7.03 -16.19
C SER A 96 4.09 -7.27 -14.78
N GLU A 97 3.24 -7.88 -13.93
CA GLU A 97 3.58 -8.33 -12.58
C GLU A 97 3.17 -9.79 -12.43
N MET A 98 4.15 -10.68 -12.40
CA MET A 98 3.95 -12.12 -12.33
C MET A 98 4.55 -12.68 -11.04
N PRO A 99 3.84 -13.53 -10.28
CA PRO A 99 4.35 -14.08 -9.02
C PRO A 99 5.58 -14.97 -9.25
N ALA A 100 6.23 -15.36 -8.16
CA ALA A 100 7.26 -16.38 -8.20
C ALA A 100 6.75 -17.67 -8.86
N GLN A 101 7.64 -18.39 -9.52
CA GLN A 101 7.25 -19.60 -10.28
C GLN A 101 6.74 -20.75 -9.39
N GLN A 102 7.02 -20.72 -8.10
CA GLN A 102 6.61 -21.74 -7.13
C GLN A 102 6.04 -21.07 -5.88
N GLY A 103 5.06 -21.72 -5.25
CA GLY A 103 4.40 -21.21 -4.06
C GLY A 103 3.35 -20.15 -4.37
N SER A 104 3.02 -19.35 -3.37
CA SER A 104 2.20 -18.15 -3.50
C SER A 104 3.03 -16.90 -3.29
N SER A 105 2.52 -15.78 -3.81
CA SER A 105 3.08 -14.45 -3.65
C SER A 105 2.05 -13.57 -2.98
N ASN A 106 2.35 -13.12 -1.75
CA ASN A 106 1.45 -12.33 -0.92
C ASN A 106 1.98 -10.91 -0.74
N GLY A 107 1.14 -9.92 -0.92
CA GLY A 107 1.54 -8.52 -0.84
C GLY A 107 0.40 -7.53 -0.96
N ILE A 108 0.74 -6.26 -0.93
CA ILE A 108 -0.21 -5.16 -1.15
C ILE A 108 0.21 -4.34 -2.37
N GLN A 109 -0.77 -4.10 -3.24
CA GLN A 109 -0.72 -3.10 -4.30
C GLN A 109 -1.41 -1.84 -3.81
N LEU A 110 -0.68 -0.73 -3.76
CA LEU A 110 -1.16 0.58 -3.37
C LEU A 110 -0.98 1.55 -4.54
N TRP A 111 -2.06 2.19 -5.01
CA TRP A 111 -1.96 3.26 -6.01
C TRP A 111 -2.18 4.63 -5.38
N ILE A 112 -1.35 5.58 -5.79
CA ILE A 112 -1.29 6.95 -5.27
C ILE A 112 -1.48 7.90 -6.44
N ASN A 113 -2.54 8.71 -6.40
CA ASN A 113 -2.83 9.70 -7.42
C ASN A 113 -1.67 10.71 -7.57
N LEU A 114 -1.27 10.99 -8.78
CA LEU A 114 -0.42 12.13 -9.07
C LEU A 114 -1.28 13.41 -9.18
N PRO A 115 -0.87 14.52 -8.56
CA PRO A 115 -1.49 15.82 -8.82
C PRO A 115 -1.54 16.13 -10.31
N LYS A 116 -2.54 16.87 -10.77
CA LYS A 116 -2.77 17.19 -12.18
C LYS A 116 -1.51 17.68 -12.92
N LYS A 117 -0.73 18.51 -12.26
CA LYS A 117 0.55 19.05 -12.80
C LYS A 117 1.64 18.00 -13.02
N LEU A 118 1.52 16.82 -12.41
CA LEU A 118 2.49 15.71 -12.47
C LEU A 118 1.99 14.52 -13.28
N LYS A 119 0.76 14.54 -13.80
CA LYS A 119 0.21 13.39 -14.53
C LYS A 119 0.93 13.08 -15.84
N THR A 120 1.68 14.02 -16.39
CA THR A 120 2.42 13.90 -17.65
C THR A 120 3.93 13.79 -17.47
N ILE A 121 4.43 13.61 -16.24
CA ILE A 121 5.86 13.38 -16.02
C ILE A 121 6.30 12.05 -16.63
N ASN A 122 7.60 11.93 -16.91
CA ASN A 122 8.16 10.70 -17.44
C ASN A 122 7.92 9.53 -16.47
N PRO A 123 7.54 8.35 -16.98
CA PRO A 123 7.44 7.16 -16.15
C PRO A 123 8.81 6.76 -15.60
N SER A 124 8.80 6.10 -14.46
CA SER A 124 10.03 5.63 -13.80
C SER A 124 9.77 4.43 -12.90
N TYR A 125 10.82 3.69 -12.61
CA TYR A 125 10.81 2.50 -11.77
C TYR A 125 11.85 2.60 -10.65
N GLN A 126 11.56 2.00 -9.50
CA GLN A 126 12.50 1.84 -8.38
C GLN A 126 12.17 0.56 -7.62
N GLN A 127 13.20 -0.20 -7.23
CA GLN A 127 13.08 -1.35 -6.32
C GLN A 127 13.95 -1.12 -5.10
N ILE A 128 13.47 -1.57 -3.95
CA ILE A 128 14.21 -1.57 -2.67
C ILE A 128 14.09 -2.98 -2.08
N ASN A 129 15.22 -3.56 -1.68
CA ASN A 129 15.25 -4.87 -1.06
C ASN A 129 14.86 -4.80 0.42
N ALA A 130 14.52 -5.94 1.00
CA ALA A 130 13.99 -6.04 2.37
C ALA A 130 14.91 -5.46 3.45
N ASP A 131 16.22 -5.62 3.28
CA ASP A 131 17.28 -5.18 4.21
C ASP A 131 17.68 -3.71 4.05
N GLU A 132 17.24 -3.06 2.97
CA GLU A 132 17.50 -1.65 2.70
C GLU A 132 16.47 -0.71 3.36
N PHE A 133 15.34 -1.26 3.87
CA PHE A 133 14.34 -0.46 4.57
C PHE A 133 14.73 -0.21 6.03
N PRO A 134 14.59 1.03 6.52
CA PRO A 134 14.75 1.32 7.93
C PRO A 134 13.73 0.53 8.78
N VAL A 135 14.20 0.02 9.92
CA VAL A 135 13.36 -0.67 10.89
C VAL A 135 13.51 -0.01 12.25
N ASN A 136 12.43 0.56 12.74
CA ASN A 136 12.34 1.09 14.09
C ASN A 136 11.98 -0.07 15.03
N LYS A 137 12.90 -0.42 15.94
CA LYS A 137 12.63 -1.36 17.02
C LYS A 137 11.72 -0.71 18.03
N LEU A 138 10.62 -1.38 18.37
CA LEU A 138 9.64 -0.98 19.36
C LEU A 138 9.78 -1.89 20.60
N ASN A 139 9.19 -1.47 21.71
CA ASN A 139 9.01 -2.40 22.82
C ASN A 139 8.02 -3.50 22.36
N GLY A 140 8.46 -4.76 22.37
CA GLY A 140 7.64 -5.89 21.91
C GLY A 140 7.23 -5.86 20.43
N GLY A 141 8.05 -5.26 19.55
CA GLY A 141 7.73 -5.26 18.12
C GLY A 141 8.69 -4.47 17.25
N GLN A 142 8.23 -4.18 16.04
CA GLN A 142 8.97 -3.37 15.08
C GLN A 142 8.04 -2.67 14.07
N ALA A 143 8.52 -1.54 13.54
CA ALA A 143 7.92 -0.86 12.41
C ALA A 143 8.95 -0.73 11.28
N LYS A 144 8.71 -1.39 10.15
CA LYS A 144 9.48 -1.22 8.91
C LYS A 144 8.94 0.00 8.16
N ILE A 145 9.82 0.92 7.80
CA ILE A 145 9.47 2.16 7.11
C ILE A 145 9.63 1.97 5.61
N ILE A 146 8.52 1.69 4.92
CA ILE A 146 8.52 1.49 3.46
C ILE A 146 8.63 2.84 2.76
N VAL A 147 7.81 3.82 3.17
CA VAL A 147 7.91 5.23 2.76
C VAL A 147 7.87 6.11 3.99
N GLY A 148 8.80 7.03 4.11
CA GLY A 148 8.95 7.93 5.24
C GLY A 148 10.40 8.27 5.53
N GLU A 149 10.67 8.71 6.76
CA GLU A 149 12.00 9.10 7.18
C GLU A 149 13.01 7.96 7.07
N GLY A 150 14.14 8.22 6.43
CA GLY A 150 15.22 7.26 6.22
C GLY A 150 14.99 6.27 5.07
N SER A 151 13.77 6.13 4.53
CA SER A 151 13.52 5.26 3.39
C SER A 151 14.10 5.83 2.09
N GLN A 152 14.66 4.94 1.27
CA GLN A 152 15.17 5.28 -0.06
C GLN A 152 14.07 5.27 -1.14
N LEU A 153 12.91 4.66 -0.87
CA LEU A 153 11.79 4.65 -1.80
C LEU A 153 11.17 6.04 -1.88
N LYS A 154 11.16 6.63 -3.10
CA LYS A 154 10.75 8.01 -3.33
C LYS A 154 9.43 8.07 -4.08
N LEU A 155 8.57 8.98 -3.64
CA LEU A 155 7.29 9.31 -4.26
C LEU A 155 7.22 10.80 -4.58
N ASN A 156 6.36 11.17 -5.52
CA ASN A 156 6.04 12.56 -5.82
C ASN A 156 5.01 13.14 -4.85
N THR A 157 4.26 12.29 -4.15
CA THR A 157 3.31 12.68 -3.10
C THR A 157 3.90 12.34 -1.74
N GLU A 158 3.72 13.21 -0.75
CA GLU A 158 4.16 12.93 0.62
C GLU A 158 3.28 11.83 1.24
N VAL A 159 3.92 10.71 1.60
CA VAL A 159 3.27 9.52 2.14
C VAL A 159 4.06 8.97 3.32
N ILE A 160 3.36 8.47 4.32
CA ILE A 160 3.86 7.57 5.36
C ILE A 160 3.31 6.18 5.04
N TYR A 161 4.18 5.19 4.84
CA TYR A 161 3.80 3.82 4.60
C TYR A 161 4.67 2.91 5.44
N GLN A 162 4.06 2.19 6.38
CA GLN A 162 4.78 1.37 7.36
C GLN A 162 4.12 0.01 7.51
N HIS A 163 4.94 -1.02 7.70
CA HIS A 163 4.54 -2.35 8.12
C HIS A 163 4.92 -2.56 9.58
N VAL A 164 3.95 -2.81 10.44
CA VAL A 164 4.11 -2.88 11.89
C VAL A 164 3.71 -4.25 12.41
N ASN A 165 4.58 -4.81 13.26
CA ASN A 165 4.32 -6.02 14.02
C ASN A 165 4.45 -5.71 15.50
N LEU A 166 3.44 -6.09 16.30
CA LEU A 166 3.42 -5.95 17.76
C LEU A 166 3.09 -7.28 18.42
N GLN A 167 3.78 -7.60 19.53
CA GLN A 167 3.41 -8.67 20.46
C GLN A 167 2.11 -8.30 21.20
N ASP A 168 1.58 -9.22 21.98
CA ASP A 168 0.36 -8.99 22.77
C ASP A 168 0.54 -7.87 23.80
N ASN A 169 -0.46 -7.01 23.92
CA ASN A 169 -0.52 -5.87 24.84
C ASN A 169 0.61 -4.84 24.70
N GLU A 170 1.25 -4.80 23.53
CA GLU A 170 2.26 -3.77 23.23
C GLU A 170 1.64 -2.55 22.58
N ASN A 171 2.34 -1.42 22.68
CA ASN A 171 1.86 -0.16 22.14
C ASN A 171 2.85 0.47 21.17
N TYR A 172 2.29 1.22 20.23
CA TYR A 172 3.02 2.06 19.31
C TYR A 172 2.32 3.41 19.18
N LYS A 173 3.09 4.48 19.08
CA LYS A 173 2.58 5.84 18.85
C LYS A 173 3.21 6.40 17.59
N LEU A 174 2.39 7.05 16.77
CA LEU A 174 2.83 7.68 15.53
C LEU A 174 2.25 9.08 15.43
N GLU A 175 3.14 10.07 15.31
CA GLU A 175 2.76 11.43 14.94
C GLU A 175 2.57 11.52 13.43
N ILE A 176 1.49 12.17 13.00
CA ILE A 176 1.20 12.44 11.60
C ILE A 176 0.84 13.92 11.42
N LYS A 177 1.10 14.47 10.24
CA LYS A 177 0.70 15.84 9.95
C LYS A 177 -0.82 15.95 9.89
N SER A 178 -1.40 16.97 10.50
CA SER A 178 -2.86 17.17 10.61
C SER A 178 -3.58 17.30 9.26
N ASN A 179 -2.85 17.62 8.19
CA ASN A 179 -3.36 17.71 6.83
C ASN A 179 -3.31 16.36 6.07
N MET A 180 -2.74 15.33 6.65
CA MET A 180 -2.76 13.98 6.09
C MET A 180 -4.05 13.25 6.42
N ARG A 181 -4.43 12.34 5.53
CA ARG A 181 -5.47 11.33 5.74
C ARG A 181 -5.02 9.99 5.22
N GLY A 182 -5.63 8.94 5.70
CA GLY A 182 -5.22 7.60 5.31
C GLY A 182 -5.96 6.51 6.03
N LEU A 183 -5.28 5.39 6.18
CA LEU A 183 -5.86 4.20 6.77
C LEU A 183 -4.83 3.40 7.57
N VAL A 184 -5.35 2.60 8.48
CA VAL A 184 -4.63 1.50 9.14
C VAL A 184 -5.37 0.21 8.81
N TYR A 185 -4.68 -0.73 8.17
CA TYR A 185 -5.23 -2.02 7.74
C TYR A 185 -4.66 -3.16 8.59
N VAL A 186 -5.52 -3.94 9.23
CA VAL A 186 -5.13 -5.05 10.12
C VAL A 186 -5.13 -6.37 9.34
N MET A 187 -3.96 -7.02 9.28
CA MET A 187 -3.75 -8.30 8.59
C MET A 187 -3.86 -9.50 9.53
N GLN A 188 -3.44 -9.31 10.81
CA GLN A 188 -3.49 -10.35 11.83
C GLN A 188 -3.78 -9.74 13.19
N GLY A 189 -4.50 -10.46 14.05
CA GLY A 189 -4.88 -10.03 15.40
C GLY A 189 -5.97 -8.96 15.40
N ASP A 190 -6.15 -8.32 16.55
CA ASP A 190 -7.04 -7.19 16.76
C ASP A 190 -6.20 -5.98 17.23
N LEU A 191 -6.50 -4.79 16.73
CA LEU A 191 -5.78 -3.55 17.02
C LEU A 191 -6.72 -2.50 17.60
N SER A 192 -6.39 -1.94 18.74
CA SER A 192 -7.04 -0.72 19.25
C SER A 192 -6.33 0.50 18.69
N ILE A 193 -7.04 1.38 18.01
CA ILE A 193 -6.55 2.66 17.50
C ILE A 193 -7.31 3.77 18.21
N ASN A 194 -6.65 4.54 19.10
CA ASN A 194 -7.29 5.56 19.92
C ASN A 194 -8.60 5.07 20.56
N ASN A 195 -8.58 3.88 21.19
CA ASN A 195 -9.70 3.18 21.83
C ASN A 195 -10.77 2.60 20.86
N GLN A 196 -10.55 2.62 19.56
CA GLN A 196 -11.43 1.99 18.59
C GLN A 196 -10.83 0.66 18.10
N VAL A 197 -11.54 -0.45 18.30
CA VAL A 197 -11.05 -1.79 17.91
C VAL A 197 -11.26 -2.02 16.41
N VAL A 198 -10.18 -2.40 15.74
CA VAL A 198 -10.13 -2.79 14.32
C VAL A 198 -9.67 -4.24 14.25
N LYS A 199 -10.42 -5.08 13.57
CA LYS A 199 -10.16 -6.52 13.50
C LYS A 199 -9.42 -6.88 12.22
N LYS A 200 -8.92 -8.12 12.18
CA LYS A 200 -8.35 -8.70 10.96
C LYS A 200 -9.26 -8.47 9.74
N ASP A 201 -8.65 -8.16 8.60
CA ASP A 201 -9.30 -7.86 7.31
C ASP A 201 -10.21 -6.61 7.35
N GLN A 202 -9.97 -5.72 8.33
CA GLN A 202 -10.59 -4.40 8.41
C GLN A 202 -9.55 -3.30 8.24
N ALA A 203 -10.01 -2.16 7.74
CA ALA A 203 -9.24 -0.91 7.75
C ALA A 203 -10.01 0.19 8.50
N CYS A 204 -9.29 0.94 9.32
CA CYS A 204 -9.74 2.19 9.91
C CYS A 204 -9.24 3.35 9.05
N PHE A 205 -10.16 4.03 8.37
CA PHE A 205 -9.88 5.28 7.65
C PHE A 205 -9.90 6.45 8.64
N ILE A 206 -8.90 7.32 8.55
CA ILE A 206 -8.64 8.35 9.56
C ILE A 206 -8.34 9.68 8.87
N GLU A 207 -9.03 10.73 9.32
CA GLU A 207 -8.80 12.12 8.92
C GLU A 207 -8.63 13.01 10.15
N HIS A 208 -7.84 14.07 10.02
CA HIS A 208 -7.65 15.11 11.06
C HIS A 208 -7.10 14.54 12.39
N ALA A 209 -6.13 13.64 12.32
CA ALA A 209 -5.37 13.18 13.46
C ALA A 209 -3.99 13.84 13.47
N GLN A 210 -3.38 13.95 14.65
CA GLN A 210 -1.99 14.38 14.82
C GLN A 210 -1.18 13.32 15.56
N LEU A 211 -1.83 12.55 16.43
CA LEU A 211 -1.24 11.44 17.15
C LEU A 211 -2.16 10.23 17.04
N LEU A 212 -1.59 9.11 16.67
CA LEU A 212 -2.23 7.81 16.68
C LEU A 212 -1.59 6.95 17.76
N GLU A 213 -2.40 6.34 18.59
CA GLU A 213 -2.00 5.36 19.60
C GLU A 213 -2.55 4.00 19.19
N PHE A 214 -1.67 3.04 19.03
CA PHE A 214 -1.96 1.66 18.68
C PHE A 214 -1.70 0.77 19.89
N ILE A 215 -2.64 -0.11 20.21
CA ILE A 215 -2.48 -1.12 21.27
C ILE A 215 -2.90 -2.45 20.64
N SER A 216 -1.98 -3.42 20.63
CA SER A 216 -2.23 -4.76 20.14
C SER A 216 -3.07 -5.58 21.15
N ASN A 217 -3.98 -6.38 20.62
CA ASN A 217 -4.70 -7.40 21.38
C ASN A 217 -4.41 -8.75 20.72
N GLY A 218 -3.52 -9.50 21.32
CA GLY A 218 -2.81 -10.62 20.71
C GLY A 218 -1.66 -10.16 19.82
N GLN A 219 -0.93 -11.11 19.24
CA GLN A 219 0.08 -10.81 18.22
C GLN A 219 -0.62 -10.17 17.01
N THR A 220 -0.23 -8.94 16.69
CA THR A 220 -0.92 -8.11 15.71
C THR A 220 0.03 -7.64 14.61
N GLU A 221 -0.43 -7.73 13.36
CA GLU A 221 0.27 -7.27 12.16
C GLU A 221 -0.63 -6.33 11.36
N PHE A 222 -0.10 -5.16 11.01
CA PHE A 222 -0.89 -4.12 10.33
C PHE A 222 -0.05 -3.19 9.47
N MET A 223 -0.71 -2.59 8.50
CA MET A 223 -0.15 -1.53 7.66
C MET A 223 -0.68 -0.17 8.08
N ILE A 224 0.18 0.82 8.08
CA ILE A 224 -0.15 2.24 8.25
C ILE A 224 0.11 2.94 6.92
N CYS A 225 -0.89 3.67 6.40
CA CYS A 225 -0.79 4.40 5.16
C CYS A 225 -1.46 5.77 5.30
N PHE A 226 -0.67 6.85 5.30
CA PHE A 226 -1.15 8.23 5.34
C PHE A 226 -0.50 9.03 4.22
N GLY A 227 -1.26 9.90 3.58
CA GLY A 227 -0.77 10.76 2.52
C GLY A 227 -1.35 12.15 2.58
N GLN A 228 -0.61 13.10 2.01
CA GLN A 228 -1.12 14.45 1.84
C GLN A 228 -2.11 14.48 0.66
N PRO A 229 -3.38 14.85 0.90
CA PRO A 229 -4.36 14.99 -0.17
C PRO A 229 -3.93 16.02 -1.21
N SER A 230 -4.21 15.73 -2.47
CA SER A 230 -4.05 16.70 -3.55
C SER A 230 -5.12 17.80 -3.49
N GLY A 231 -6.31 17.46 -3.00
CA GLY A 231 -7.49 18.32 -3.00
C GLY A 231 -8.09 18.50 -4.39
N GLU A 232 -7.57 17.78 -5.38
CA GLU A 232 -8.04 17.79 -6.76
C GLU A 232 -9.08 16.69 -6.99
N GLU A 233 -9.94 16.89 -7.98
CA GLU A 233 -10.87 15.85 -8.40
C GLU A 233 -10.12 14.69 -9.05
N ILE A 234 -10.48 13.45 -8.70
CA ILE A 234 -9.81 12.23 -9.15
C ILE A 234 -10.77 11.45 -10.04
N TYR A 235 -10.39 11.29 -11.29
CA TYR A 235 -11.13 10.48 -12.26
C TYR A 235 -10.37 9.18 -12.52
N GLN A 236 -10.89 8.08 -11.95
CA GLN A 236 -10.33 6.76 -12.18
C GLN A 236 -11.25 5.94 -13.09
N HIS A 237 -10.69 5.39 -14.17
CA HIS A 237 -11.38 4.50 -15.08
C HIS A 237 -10.44 3.37 -15.51
N GLY A 238 -10.66 2.21 -14.90
CA GLY A 238 -9.78 1.04 -15.07
C GLY A 238 -8.33 1.37 -14.68
N PRO A 239 -7.35 1.14 -15.58
CA PRO A 239 -5.93 1.33 -15.30
C PRO A 239 -5.44 2.78 -15.40
N PHE A 240 -6.32 3.76 -15.55
CA PHE A 240 -5.99 5.17 -15.73
C PHE A 240 -6.59 6.04 -14.64
N VAL A 241 -5.82 7.05 -14.21
CA VAL A 241 -6.22 8.04 -13.21
C VAL A 241 -5.93 9.43 -13.79
N ASP A 242 -6.97 10.14 -14.17
CA ASP A 242 -6.88 11.49 -14.80
C ASP A 242 -7.26 12.61 -13.82
#